data_c5da34c0f0eced3350d21fa66e5208dd
#
_entry.id   c5da34c0f0eced3350d21fa66e5208dd
#
_cell.length_a   1.000
_cell.length_b   1.000
_cell.length_c   1.000
_cell.angle_alpha   90.00
_cell.angle_beta   90.00
_cell.angle_gamma   90.00
#
_symmetry.space_group_name_H-M   'P 1'
#
loop_
_entity.id
_entity.type
_entity.pdbx_description
1 polymer ?
#
loop_
_entity_poly.entity_id
_entity_poly.type
_entity_poly.pdbx_seq_one_letter_code
_entity_poly.pdbx_strand_id
1 'polypeptide(L)'
;MERKIIPVGPFAANCVVLWNGDGTCWIVDPGADAADIVAFCAEKKLRPALVVLTHGHFDHIGGVSGLLAQWPDLPVHIAPGDEPWAFTRANAWGGEYPATARPTTLVADLVDGAELSAAGLSARILATPGHTPGGVCLLFNDVPLLLSGDTLFAGSCGRTDFPGGSRTALAASLRRLAALPPETVVVPGHGATTTIAREVASNPFLHMDF
;
A
#
# COMPACT_ATOMS: atom_id res chain seq x y z
N MET A 1 4.69 12.24 13.08
CA MET A 1 4.23 11.89 11.73
C MET A 1 2.74 12.16 11.61
N GLU A 2 2.34 12.89 10.58
CA GLU A 2 0.94 13.13 10.22
C GLU A 2 0.55 12.25 9.03
N ARG A 3 -0.75 12.02 8.85
CA ARG A 3 -1.26 11.25 7.70
C ARG A 3 -2.64 11.72 7.26
N LYS A 4 -2.91 11.54 5.99
CA LYS A 4 -4.25 11.68 5.38
C LYS A 4 -4.55 10.41 4.60
N ILE A 5 -5.70 9.82 4.84
CA ILE A 5 -6.27 8.76 4.02
C ILE A 5 -7.22 9.43 3.04
N ILE A 6 -7.04 9.16 1.76
CA ILE A 6 -7.86 9.67 0.65
C ILE A 6 -8.39 8.43 -0.07
N PRO A 7 -9.67 8.04 0.14
CA PRO A 7 -10.27 6.99 -0.66
C PRO A 7 -10.33 7.42 -2.12
N VAL A 8 -9.80 6.60 -3.03
CA VAL A 8 -9.68 6.90 -4.45
C VAL A 8 -10.34 5.84 -5.32
N GLY A 9 -10.88 6.28 -6.44
CA GLY A 9 -11.50 5.44 -7.47
C GLY A 9 -12.77 4.71 -7.02
N PRO A 10 -13.42 3.97 -7.94
CA PRO A 10 -14.66 3.25 -7.69
C PRO A 10 -14.56 2.17 -6.59
N PHE A 11 -13.37 1.59 -6.38
CA PHE A 11 -13.14 0.59 -5.31
C PHE A 11 -12.79 1.23 -3.97
N ALA A 12 -12.70 2.58 -3.90
CA ALA A 12 -12.37 3.33 -2.69
C ALA A 12 -11.09 2.82 -1.99
N ALA A 13 -10.04 2.55 -2.79
CA ALA A 13 -8.74 2.19 -2.26
C ALA A 13 -8.18 3.33 -1.40
N ASN A 14 -7.57 3.01 -0.28
CA ASN A 14 -7.03 3.99 0.64
C ASN A 14 -5.64 4.48 0.17
N CYS A 15 -5.60 5.55 -0.62
CA CYS A 15 -4.36 6.27 -0.83
C CYS A 15 -3.95 6.98 0.47
N VAL A 16 -2.73 6.75 0.94
CA VAL A 16 -2.24 7.34 2.19
C VAL A 16 -1.11 8.33 1.91
N VAL A 17 -1.32 9.60 2.26
CA VAL A 17 -0.25 10.61 2.26
C VAL A 17 0.29 10.73 3.68
N LEU A 18 1.61 10.56 3.83
CA LEU A 18 2.34 10.63 5.11
C LEU A 18 3.36 11.74 5.05
N TRP A 19 3.47 12.54 6.13
CA TRP A 19 4.47 13.63 6.16
C TRP A 19 4.94 13.93 7.59
N ASN A 20 6.08 14.60 7.66
CA ASN A 20 6.58 15.29 8.84
C ASN A 20 6.55 16.81 8.59
N GLY A 21 7.01 17.61 9.55
CA GLY A 21 6.93 19.07 9.50
C GLY A 21 7.89 19.77 8.51
N ASP A 22 8.62 19.05 7.66
CA ASP A 22 9.61 19.60 6.71
C ASP A 22 9.02 19.93 5.31
N GLY A 23 7.71 19.70 5.10
CA GLY A 23 7.04 19.95 3.83
C GLY A 23 7.27 18.86 2.77
N THR A 24 7.84 17.71 3.14
CA THR A 24 7.96 16.54 2.25
C THR A 24 7.00 15.41 2.69
N CYS A 25 6.60 14.54 1.74
CA CYS A 25 5.66 13.47 2.03
C CYS A 25 5.97 12.18 1.24
N TRP A 26 5.41 11.07 1.71
CA TRP A 26 5.24 9.83 0.95
C TRP A 26 3.80 9.73 0.47
N ILE A 27 3.61 9.15 -0.72
CA ILE A 27 2.30 8.76 -1.22
C ILE A 27 2.28 7.24 -1.32
N VAL A 28 1.34 6.59 -0.66
CA VAL A 28 1.19 5.13 -0.67
C VAL A 28 -0.10 4.78 -1.38
N ASP A 29 -0.03 3.86 -2.33
CA ASP A 29 -1.15 3.32 -3.12
C ASP A 29 -2.03 4.41 -3.78
N PRO A 30 -1.48 5.23 -4.68
CA PRO A 30 -2.26 6.20 -5.46
C PRO A 30 -3.08 5.48 -6.54
N GLY A 31 -4.17 4.81 -6.14
CA GLY A 31 -4.94 3.92 -7.00
C GLY A 31 -5.72 4.60 -8.13
N ALA A 32 -6.15 5.84 -7.90
CA ALA A 32 -6.89 6.67 -8.86
C ALA A 32 -6.83 8.15 -8.44
N ASP A 33 -7.64 9.02 -9.06
CA ASP A 33 -7.91 10.40 -8.65
C ASP A 33 -6.64 11.21 -8.35
N ALA A 34 -5.60 11.06 -9.19
CA ALA A 34 -4.31 11.72 -8.98
C ALA A 34 -4.44 13.23 -8.80
N ALA A 35 -5.43 13.86 -9.44
CA ALA A 35 -5.70 15.30 -9.30
C ALA A 35 -6.06 15.70 -7.86
N ASP A 36 -6.82 14.86 -7.15
CA ASP A 36 -7.21 15.13 -5.76
C ASP A 36 -6.03 14.96 -4.81
N ILE A 37 -5.16 13.98 -5.08
CA ILE A 37 -3.91 13.79 -4.34
C ILE A 37 -2.98 14.99 -4.54
N VAL A 38 -2.82 15.45 -5.78
CA VAL A 38 -2.03 16.64 -6.12
C VAL A 38 -2.60 17.89 -5.45
N ALA A 39 -3.93 18.08 -5.49
CA ALA A 39 -4.60 19.21 -4.86
C ALA A 39 -4.38 19.20 -3.33
N PHE A 40 -4.48 18.05 -2.68
CA PHE A 40 -4.18 17.91 -1.25
C PHE A 40 -2.72 18.27 -0.93
N CYS A 41 -1.77 17.78 -1.72
CA CYS A 41 -0.36 18.12 -1.54
C CYS A 41 -0.12 19.61 -1.71
N ALA A 42 -0.76 20.26 -2.70
CA ALA A 42 -0.66 21.70 -2.92
C ALA A 42 -1.27 22.51 -1.75
N GLU A 43 -2.47 22.14 -1.27
CA GLU A 43 -3.12 22.75 -0.11
C GLU A 43 -2.21 22.73 1.12
N LYS A 44 -1.61 21.57 1.39
CA LYS A 44 -0.72 21.36 2.54
C LYS A 44 0.72 21.83 2.29
N LYS A 45 1.04 22.32 1.09
CA LYS A 45 2.40 22.71 0.66
C LYS A 45 3.40 21.55 0.81
N LEU A 46 2.95 20.33 0.49
CA LEU A 46 3.75 19.12 0.53
C LEU A 46 4.37 18.83 -0.84
N ARG A 47 5.59 18.36 -0.83
CA ARG A 47 6.31 17.85 -2.01
C ARG A 47 6.56 16.36 -1.81
N PRO A 48 6.01 15.48 -2.68
CA PRO A 48 6.28 14.06 -2.61
C PRO A 48 7.77 13.75 -2.79
N ALA A 49 8.31 12.90 -1.93
CA ALA A 49 9.66 12.37 -2.02
C ALA A 49 9.70 11.02 -2.73
N LEU A 50 8.64 10.22 -2.57
CA LEU A 50 8.48 8.92 -3.23
C LEU A 50 7.02 8.47 -3.23
N VAL A 51 6.74 7.50 -4.11
CA VAL A 51 5.51 6.69 -4.10
C VAL A 51 5.88 5.29 -3.64
N VAL A 52 5.04 4.67 -2.79
CA VAL A 52 5.14 3.25 -2.41
C VAL A 52 3.88 2.53 -2.87
N LEU A 53 4.06 1.40 -3.52
CA LEU A 53 2.99 0.51 -3.91
C LEU A 53 3.04 -0.73 -3.02
N THR A 54 2.02 -0.92 -2.18
CA THR A 54 1.95 -2.10 -1.30
C THR A 54 1.83 -3.38 -2.10
N HIS A 55 1.21 -3.30 -3.29
CA HIS A 55 1.11 -4.38 -4.27
C HIS A 55 0.73 -3.82 -5.65
N GLY A 56 0.68 -4.70 -6.65
CA GLY A 56 0.58 -4.29 -8.05
C GLY A 56 -0.82 -4.14 -8.62
N HIS A 57 -1.93 -4.35 -7.88
CA HIS A 57 -3.27 -4.29 -8.47
C HIS A 57 -3.63 -2.90 -8.98
N PHE A 58 -4.43 -2.87 -10.03
CA PHE A 58 -4.82 -1.68 -10.80
C PHE A 58 -5.38 -0.54 -9.93
N ASP A 59 -6.14 -0.86 -8.90
CA ASP A 59 -6.80 0.09 -8.00
C ASP A 59 -5.86 0.64 -6.90
N HIS A 60 -4.60 0.20 -6.87
CA HIS A 60 -3.51 0.75 -6.05
C HIS A 60 -2.46 1.52 -6.86
N ILE A 61 -2.41 1.30 -8.18
CA ILE A 61 -1.39 1.90 -9.05
C ILE A 61 -1.94 2.89 -10.09
N GLY A 62 -3.27 2.92 -10.30
CA GLY A 62 -3.89 3.61 -11.44
C GLY A 62 -3.60 5.12 -11.52
N GLY A 63 -3.41 5.79 -10.38
CA GLY A 63 -3.08 7.21 -10.30
C GLY A 63 -1.60 7.56 -10.52
N VAL A 64 -0.70 6.56 -10.56
CA VAL A 64 0.76 6.79 -10.68
C VAL A 64 1.11 7.65 -11.89
N SER A 65 0.53 7.38 -13.06
CA SER A 65 0.80 8.17 -14.26
C SER A 65 0.42 9.65 -14.10
N GLY A 66 -0.69 9.93 -13.40
CA GLY A 66 -1.12 11.30 -13.10
C GLY A 66 -0.19 12.03 -12.13
N LEU A 67 0.36 11.33 -11.13
CA LEU A 67 1.36 11.89 -10.24
C LEU A 67 2.67 12.19 -10.98
N LEU A 68 3.12 11.29 -11.86
CA LEU A 68 4.34 11.47 -12.65
C LEU A 68 4.20 12.57 -13.72
N ALA A 69 2.97 12.88 -14.16
CA ALA A 69 2.74 14.06 -15.00
C ALA A 69 3.04 15.37 -14.25
N GLN A 70 2.81 15.41 -12.93
CA GLN A 70 3.12 16.55 -12.07
C GLN A 70 4.57 16.52 -11.55
N TRP A 71 5.09 15.33 -11.23
CA TRP A 71 6.43 15.11 -10.66
C TRP A 71 7.15 14.00 -11.45
N PRO A 72 7.76 14.31 -12.61
CA PRO A 72 8.30 13.31 -13.54
C PRO A 72 9.43 12.44 -12.95
N ASP A 73 10.20 12.98 -12.02
CA ASP A 73 11.36 12.30 -11.41
C ASP A 73 11.00 11.59 -10.09
N LEU A 74 9.71 11.53 -9.72
CA LEU A 74 9.27 10.94 -8.45
C LEU A 74 9.54 9.43 -8.46
N PRO A 75 10.37 8.89 -7.53
CA PRO A 75 10.60 7.46 -7.42
C PRO A 75 9.32 6.70 -7.07
N VAL A 76 9.10 5.56 -7.72
CA VAL A 76 7.98 4.65 -7.46
C VAL A 76 8.52 3.30 -7.02
N HIS A 77 8.28 2.93 -5.78
CA HIS A 77 8.77 1.70 -5.18
C HIS A 77 7.71 0.60 -5.19
N ILE A 78 8.11 -0.61 -5.58
CA ILE A 78 7.26 -1.81 -5.61
C ILE A 78 8.09 -3.03 -5.19
N ALA A 79 7.43 -4.10 -4.76
CA ALA A 79 8.12 -5.36 -4.52
C ALA A 79 8.46 -6.10 -5.83
N PRO A 80 9.62 -6.79 -5.89
CA PRO A 80 10.01 -7.56 -7.09
C PRO A 80 9.00 -8.61 -7.53
N GLY A 81 8.19 -9.14 -6.60
CA GLY A 81 7.17 -10.15 -6.92
C GLY A 81 6.00 -9.64 -7.76
N ASP A 82 5.72 -8.34 -7.69
CA ASP A 82 4.60 -7.74 -8.44
C ASP A 82 5.08 -6.89 -9.64
N GLU A 83 6.32 -6.46 -9.65
CA GLU A 83 6.90 -5.62 -10.70
C GLU A 83 6.70 -6.18 -12.13
N PRO A 84 6.83 -7.50 -12.40
CA PRO A 84 6.72 -8.02 -13.77
C PRO A 84 5.34 -7.90 -14.40
N TRP A 85 4.27 -7.80 -13.61
CA TRP A 85 2.91 -7.83 -14.11
C TRP A 85 2.09 -6.55 -13.81
N ALA A 86 2.46 -5.79 -12.76
CA ALA A 86 1.70 -4.65 -12.27
C ALA A 86 1.35 -3.63 -13.36
N PHE A 87 2.29 -3.32 -14.25
CA PHE A 87 2.16 -2.32 -15.32
C PHE A 87 1.86 -2.93 -16.69
N THR A 88 1.20 -4.08 -16.72
CA THR A 88 0.83 -4.76 -17.97
C THR A 88 -0.66 -4.60 -18.27
N ARG A 89 -1.04 -4.87 -19.53
CA ARG A 89 -2.45 -4.86 -19.94
C ARG A 89 -3.30 -5.91 -19.22
N ALA A 90 -2.69 -6.98 -18.70
CA ALA A 90 -3.39 -8.01 -17.93
C ALA A 90 -3.90 -7.48 -16.59
N ASN A 91 -3.35 -6.38 -16.10
CA ASN A 91 -3.75 -5.71 -14.86
C ASN A 91 -4.75 -4.56 -15.08
N ALA A 92 -5.34 -4.43 -16.25
CA ALA A 92 -6.39 -3.44 -16.49
C ALA A 92 -7.77 -3.97 -16.06
N TRP A 93 -8.61 -3.10 -15.52
CA TRP A 93 -9.98 -3.42 -15.12
C TRP A 93 -10.99 -2.52 -15.87
N GLY A 94 -11.40 -2.97 -17.06
CA GLY A 94 -12.34 -2.22 -17.87
C GLY A 94 -11.86 -0.82 -18.26
N GLY A 95 -12.80 0.08 -18.55
CA GLY A 95 -12.50 1.49 -18.87
C GLY A 95 -12.19 2.36 -17.65
N GLU A 96 -12.55 1.90 -16.45
CA GLU A 96 -12.35 2.66 -15.19
C GLU A 96 -10.91 2.59 -14.70
N TYR A 97 -10.25 1.46 -14.96
CA TYR A 97 -8.82 1.26 -14.66
C TYR A 97 -8.08 0.77 -15.91
N PRO A 98 -7.71 1.68 -16.82
CA PRO A 98 -6.87 1.32 -17.96
C PRO A 98 -5.49 0.86 -17.46
N ALA A 99 -4.77 0.12 -18.30
CA ALA A 99 -3.41 -0.28 -17.97
C ALA A 99 -2.54 0.96 -17.66
N THR A 100 -1.97 0.99 -16.47
CA THR A 100 -1.06 2.06 -16.05
C THR A 100 0.27 1.90 -16.77
N ALA A 101 0.80 2.99 -17.32
CA ALA A 101 2.11 2.97 -17.96
C ALA A 101 3.20 2.67 -16.93
N ARG A 102 4.17 1.81 -17.29
CA ARG A 102 5.32 1.51 -16.44
C ARG A 102 6.15 2.77 -16.21
N PRO A 103 6.38 3.19 -14.95
CA PRO A 103 7.23 4.34 -14.65
C PRO A 103 8.68 4.13 -15.05
N THR A 104 9.34 5.16 -15.59
CA THR A 104 10.79 5.15 -15.80
C THR A 104 11.57 5.24 -14.48
N THR A 105 10.93 5.74 -13.44
CA THR A 105 11.44 5.90 -12.06
C THR A 105 11.10 4.71 -11.17
N LEU A 106 10.64 3.58 -11.74
CA LEU A 106 10.26 2.39 -10.98
C LEU A 106 11.48 1.71 -10.35
N VAL A 107 11.39 1.44 -9.06
CA VAL A 107 12.41 0.74 -8.25
C VAL A 107 11.77 -0.50 -7.63
N ALA A 108 12.27 -1.68 -7.96
CA ALA A 108 11.76 -2.95 -7.44
C ALA A 108 12.61 -3.41 -6.23
N ASP A 109 12.50 -2.71 -5.11
CA ASP A 109 13.37 -2.86 -3.93
C ASP A 109 12.62 -3.13 -2.61
N LEU A 110 11.30 -3.22 -2.63
CA LEU A 110 10.52 -3.53 -1.42
C LEU A 110 10.65 -5.02 -1.09
N VAL A 111 11.75 -5.36 -0.39
CA VAL A 111 12.04 -6.74 0.04
C VAL A 111 11.89 -6.88 1.54
N ASP A 112 11.64 -8.11 2.01
CA ASP A 112 11.40 -8.39 3.42
C ASP A 112 12.55 -7.94 4.32
N GLY A 113 12.21 -7.23 5.38
CA GLY A 113 13.16 -6.72 6.37
C GLY A 113 13.96 -5.49 5.96
N ALA A 114 13.86 -5.04 4.69
CA ALA A 114 14.47 -3.80 4.25
C ALA A 114 13.87 -2.60 4.98
N GLU A 115 14.66 -1.53 5.09
CA GLU A 115 14.22 -0.24 5.60
C GLU A 115 14.14 0.76 4.44
N LEU A 116 12.96 1.31 4.21
CA LEU A 116 12.74 2.42 3.29
C LEU A 116 12.75 3.72 4.07
N SER A 117 13.68 4.61 3.75
CA SER A 117 13.82 5.88 4.46
C SER A 117 13.95 7.04 3.48
N ALA A 118 13.09 8.04 3.63
CA ALA A 118 13.14 9.29 2.87
C ALA A 118 12.34 10.39 3.61
N ALA A 119 12.71 11.64 3.42
CA ALA A 119 11.94 12.79 3.92
C ALA A 119 11.66 12.71 5.44
N GLY A 120 12.62 12.25 6.23
CA GLY A 120 12.45 12.12 7.68
C GLY A 120 11.42 11.06 8.11
N LEU A 121 10.94 10.24 7.19
CA LEU A 121 10.10 9.06 7.46
C LEU A 121 10.91 7.79 7.25
N SER A 122 10.62 6.76 8.04
CA SER A 122 11.23 5.44 7.89
C SER A 122 10.21 4.34 8.19
N ALA A 123 10.18 3.33 7.33
CA ALA A 123 9.33 2.17 7.48
C ALA A 123 10.11 0.89 7.16
N ARG A 124 9.92 -0.13 7.99
CA ARG A 124 10.37 -1.48 7.71
C ARG A 124 9.40 -2.16 6.76
N ILE A 125 9.92 -2.78 5.71
CA ILE A 125 9.14 -3.57 4.77
C ILE A 125 8.91 -4.96 5.37
N LEU A 126 7.65 -5.37 5.42
CA LEU A 126 7.25 -6.73 5.76
C LEU A 126 6.66 -7.37 4.51
N ALA A 127 7.33 -8.36 3.93
CA ALA A 127 6.73 -9.13 2.85
C ALA A 127 5.53 -9.92 3.39
N THR A 128 4.38 -9.74 2.77
CA THR A 128 3.12 -10.36 3.13
C THR A 128 2.43 -10.94 1.89
N PRO A 129 3.07 -11.91 1.22
CA PRO A 129 2.50 -12.52 0.02
C PRO A 129 1.20 -13.25 0.34
N GLY A 130 0.38 -13.41 -0.69
CA GLY A 130 -0.85 -14.21 -0.63
C GLY A 130 -2.03 -13.58 -1.33
N HIS A 131 -2.29 -12.29 -1.16
CA HIS A 131 -3.20 -11.54 -2.02
C HIS A 131 -2.56 -11.37 -3.41
N THR A 132 -1.31 -10.92 -3.42
CA THR A 132 -0.41 -10.98 -4.59
C THR A 132 0.93 -11.62 -4.21
N PRO A 133 1.76 -12.02 -5.18
CA PRO A 133 3.10 -12.56 -4.89
C PRO A 133 4.04 -11.54 -4.24
N GLY A 134 3.90 -10.27 -4.59
CA GLY A 134 4.73 -9.14 -4.12
C GLY A 134 4.07 -8.27 -3.07
N GLY A 135 2.99 -8.73 -2.42
CA GLY A 135 2.32 -7.96 -1.38
C GLY A 135 3.27 -7.62 -0.22
N VAL A 136 3.27 -6.34 0.20
CA VAL A 136 4.05 -5.87 1.35
C VAL A 136 3.21 -5.01 2.29
N CYS A 137 3.59 -5.00 3.56
CA CYS A 137 3.14 -4.04 4.55
C CYS A 137 4.30 -3.08 4.91
N LEU A 138 3.97 -1.85 5.27
CA LEU A 138 4.90 -0.84 5.76
C LEU A 138 4.71 -0.69 7.27
N LEU A 139 5.68 -1.11 8.05
CA LEU A 139 5.67 -0.97 9.52
C LEU A 139 6.54 0.24 9.91
N PHE A 140 5.92 1.26 10.49
CA PHE A 140 6.62 2.44 11.01
C PHE A 140 7.03 2.17 12.46
N ASN A 141 8.35 2.28 12.74
CA ASN A 141 8.86 1.96 14.08
C ASN A 141 8.72 3.13 15.08
N ASP A 142 8.75 4.37 14.59
CA ASP A 142 8.65 5.57 15.43
C ASP A 142 7.23 5.85 15.94
N VAL A 143 6.24 5.24 15.31
CA VAL A 143 4.83 5.30 15.68
C VAL A 143 4.21 3.91 15.47
N PRO A 144 3.26 3.48 16.30
CA PRO A 144 2.64 2.16 16.17
C PRO A 144 1.66 2.14 14.98
N LEU A 145 2.19 2.18 13.76
CA LEU A 145 1.43 2.23 12.50
C LEU A 145 1.90 1.17 11.53
N LEU A 146 0.94 0.45 10.95
CA LEU A 146 1.09 -0.48 9.85
C LEU A 146 0.20 -0.04 8.68
N LEU A 147 0.75 0.15 7.50
CA LEU A 147 -0.02 0.19 6.26
C LEU A 147 -0.01 -1.23 5.70
N SER A 148 -1.17 -1.90 5.71
CA SER A 148 -1.23 -3.33 5.43
C SER A 148 -1.56 -3.67 3.97
N GLY A 149 -1.79 -2.67 3.12
CA GLY A 149 -2.31 -2.94 1.77
C GLY A 149 -3.49 -3.92 1.86
N ASP A 150 -3.55 -4.86 0.95
CA ASP A 150 -4.60 -5.87 0.88
C ASP A 150 -4.24 -7.18 1.58
N THR A 151 -3.49 -7.10 2.68
CA THR A 151 -3.19 -8.27 3.51
C THR A 151 -4.20 -8.41 4.65
N LEU A 152 -4.33 -7.41 5.53
CA LEU A 152 -5.19 -7.43 6.71
C LEU A 152 -6.15 -6.25 6.67
N PHE A 153 -7.45 -6.53 6.75
CA PHE A 153 -8.54 -5.54 6.83
C PHE A 153 -9.23 -5.58 8.18
N ALA A 154 -10.04 -4.57 8.49
CA ALA A 154 -10.90 -4.57 9.65
C ALA A 154 -11.94 -5.71 9.56
N GLY A 155 -11.75 -6.78 10.33
CA GLY A 155 -12.60 -7.97 10.36
C GLY A 155 -12.50 -8.87 9.12
N SER A 156 -11.49 -8.67 8.24
CA SER A 156 -11.35 -9.42 6.99
C SER A 156 -9.89 -9.51 6.56
N CYS A 157 -9.63 -10.07 5.39
CA CYS A 157 -8.32 -10.11 4.73
C CYS A 157 -8.46 -10.01 3.21
N GLY A 158 -7.35 -9.84 2.51
CA GLY A 158 -7.30 -9.83 1.05
C GLY A 158 -7.79 -11.14 0.44
N ARG A 159 -8.40 -11.06 -0.73
CA ARG A 159 -8.77 -12.25 -1.53
C ARG A 159 -7.53 -12.92 -2.13
N THR A 160 -7.67 -14.18 -2.45
CA THR A 160 -6.54 -15.00 -2.98
C THR A 160 -6.88 -15.76 -4.26
N ASP A 161 -7.98 -15.40 -4.92
CA ASP A 161 -8.51 -16.05 -6.11
C ASP A 161 -8.14 -15.33 -7.43
N PHE A 162 -7.37 -14.23 -7.35
CA PHE A 162 -6.74 -13.61 -8.50
C PHE A 162 -5.44 -14.31 -8.89
N PRO A 163 -4.97 -14.16 -10.14
CA PRO A 163 -3.70 -14.74 -10.58
C PRO A 163 -2.54 -14.39 -9.65
N GLY A 164 -1.79 -15.41 -9.21
CA GLY A 164 -0.70 -15.25 -8.23
C GLY A 164 -1.13 -15.29 -6.77
N GLY A 165 -2.44 -15.30 -6.48
CA GLY A 165 -2.96 -15.40 -5.11
C GLY A 165 -2.69 -16.79 -4.49
N SER A 166 -2.49 -16.82 -3.16
CA SER A 166 -2.20 -18.03 -2.38
C SER A 166 -2.78 -17.95 -0.99
N ARG A 167 -3.77 -18.79 -0.69
CA ARG A 167 -4.37 -18.86 0.67
C ARG A 167 -3.34 -19.22 1.73
N THR A 168 -2.49 -20.20 1.46
CA THR A 168 -1.47 -20.63 2.41
C THR A 168 -0.46 -19.53 2.71
N ALA A 169 -0.02 -18.80 1.68
CA ALA A 169 0.87 -17.66 1.86
C ALA A 169 0.20 -16.53 2.65
N LEU A 170 -1.07 -16.21 2.34
CA LEU A 170 -1.81 -15.18 3.07
C LEU A 170 -1.99 -15.56 4.54
N ALA A 171 -2.31 -16.82 4.84
CA ALA A 171 -2.41 -17.29 6.21
C ALA A 171 -1.10 -17.12 7.00
N ALA A 172 0.04 -17.44 6.38
CA ALA A 172 1.35 -17.21 7.00
C ALA A 172 1.61 -15.70 7.23
N SER A 173 1.26 -14.86 6.25
CA SER A 173 1.35 -13.40 6.34
C SER A 173 0.48 -12.84 7.49
N LEU A 174 -0.77 -13.29 7.59
CA LEU A 174 -1.69 -12.89 8.67
C LEU A 174 -1.17 -13.28 10.06
N ARG A 175 -0.64 -14.51 10.24
CA ARG A 175 -0.03 -14.93 11.51
C ARG A 175 1.16 -14.05 11.89
N ARG A 176 1.98 -13.66 10.90
CA ARG A 176 3.09 -12.73 11.11
C ARG A 176 2.61 -11.38 11.60
N LEU A 177 1.56 -10.82 10.99
CA LEU A 177 1.00 -9.53 11.40
C LEU A 177 0.34 -9.61 12.78
N ALA A 178 -0.33 -10.71 13.10
CA ALA A 178 -0.95 -10.93 14.41
C ALA A 178 0.06 -10.94 15.59
N ALA A 179 1.34 -11.18 15.31
CA ALA A 179 2.42 -11.12 16.29
C ALA A 179 2.99 -9.72 16.54
N LEU A 180 2.53 -8.70 15.82
CA LEU A 180 2.91 -7.30 16.04
C LEU A 180 2.34 -6.77 17.37
N PRO A 181 2.90 -5.67 17.91
CA PRO A 181 2.38 -5.06 19.14
C PRO A 181 0.88 -4.75 19.03
N PRO A 182 0.08 -5.08 20.06
CA PRO A 182 -1.38 -4.99 20.01
C PRO A 182 -1.91 -3.56 19.75
N GLU A 183 -1.18 -2.54 20.18
CA GLU A 183 -1.49 -1.12 19.96
C GLU A 183 -1.24 -0.63 18.53
N THR A 184 -0.61 -1.44 17.68
CA THR A 184 -0.32 -1.06 16.30
C THR A 184 -1.61 -0.75 15.54
N VAL A 185 -1.75 0.49 15.09
CA VAL A 185 -2.84 0.93 14.23
C VAL A 185 -2.63 0.36 12.83
N VAL A 186 -3.64 -0.25 12.26
CA VAL A 186 -3.62 -0.81 10.90
C VAL A 186 -4.46 0.08 9.99
N VAL A 187 -3.84 0.59 8.93
CA VAL A 187 -4.51 1.25 7.81
C VAL A 187 -4.46 0.28 6.64
N PRO A 188 -5.60 -0.33 6.27
CA PRO A 188 -5.67 -1.27 5.17
C PRO A 188 -5.76 -0.58 3.82
N GLY A 189 -5.58 -1.34 2.73
CA GLY A 189 -5.80 -0.87 1.37
C GLY A 189 -7.25 -0.48 1.09
N HIS A 190 -8.21 -1.06 1.82
CA HIS A 190 -9.64 -0.72 1.71
C HIS A 190 -10.32 -0.67 3.08
N GLY A 191 -11.34 0.17 3.18
CA GLY A 191 -12.21 0.25 4.34
C GLY A 191 -11.61 0.97 5.54
N ALA A 192 -12.10 0.64 6.74
CA ALA A 192 -11.78 1.36 7.97
C ALA A 192 -10.45 0.95 8.59
N THR A 193 -9.82 1.87 9.30
CA THR A 193 -8.68 1.60 10.17
C THR A 193 -9.06 0.68 11.32
N THR A 194 -8.09 -0.10 11.80
CA THR A 194 -8.26 -1.00 12.93
C THR A 194 -6.99 -1.05 13.78
N THR A 195 -6.86 -2.03 14.68
CA THR A 195 -5.64 -2.29 15.45
C THR A 195 -5.34 -3.79 15.47
N ILE A 196 -4.08 -4.15 15.67
CA ILE A 196 -3.70 -5.57 15.81
C ILE A 196 -4.48 -6.23 16.95
N ALA A 197 -4.65 -5.55 18.10
CA ALA A 197 -5.43 -6.08 19.22
C ALA A 197 -6.87 -6.45 18.82
N ARG A 198 -7.55 -5.56 18.08
CA ARG A 198 -8.92 -5.80 17.64
C ARG A 198 -9.00 -6.98 16.68
N GLU A 199 -8.09 -7.03 15.71
CA GLU A 199 -8.10 -8.09 14.71
C GLU A 199 -7.75 -9.45 15.33
N VAL A 200 -6.78 -9.52 16.21
CA VAL A 200 -6.47 -10.76 16.96
C VAL A 200 -7.65 -11.23 17.80
N ALA A 201 -8.45 -10.31 18.36
CA ALA A 201 -9.60 -10.68 19.16
C ALA A 201 -10.83 -11.12 18.35
N SER A 202 -11.04 -10.62 17.12
CA SER A 202 -12.34 -10.75 16.46
C SER A 202 -12.31 -11.05 14.96
N ASN A 203 -11.15 -10.98 14.30
CA ASN A 203 -11.06 -11.26 12.86
C ASN A 203 -11.10 -12.77 12.62
N PRO A 204 -12.14 -13.33 11.95
CA PRO A 204 -12.26 -14.77 11.76
C PRO A 204 -11.11 -15.36 10.95
N PHE A 205 -10.50 -14.59 10.03
CA PHE A 205 -9.40 -15.05 9.18
C PHE A 205 -8.08 -15.24 9.93
N LEU A 206 -7.93 -14.67 11.13
CA LEU A 206 -6.79 -14.93 12.01
C LEU A 206 -6.95 -16.21 12.84
N HIS A 207 -8.16 -16.77 12.89
CA HIS A 207 -8.50 -17.95 13.68
C HIS A 207 -8.85 -19.18 12.82
N MET A 208 -8.83 -19.03 11.47
CA MET A 208 -9.09 -20.15 10.56
C MET A 208 -7.83 -20.98 10.35
N ASP A 209 -7.99 -22.31 10.37
CA ASP A 209 -7.00 -23.21 9.80
C ASP A 209 -7.19 -23.21 8.27
N PHE A 210 -6.22 -22.70 7.54
CA PHE A 210 -6.21 -22.62 6.08
C PHE A 210 -5.59 -23.85 5.46
#